data_d067315dafffa2419ba193f527cf595a
#
_entry.id   d067315dafffa2419ba193f527cf595a
#
_cell.length_a   1.000
_cell.length_b   1.000
_cell.length_c   1.000
_cell.angle_alpha   90.00
_cell.angle_beta   90.00
_cell.angle_gamma   90.00
#
_symmetry.space_group_name_H-M   'P 1'
#
loop_
_entity.id
_entity.type
_entity.pdbx_description
1 polymer ?
#
loop_
_entity_poly.entity_id
_entity_poly.type
_entity_poly.pdbx_seq_one_letter_code
_entity_poly.pdbx_strand_id
1 'polypeptide(L)'
;MMLVDGLKLSVYMGERDRSGGGLLADALMDDFAAAGVRAGALLRGVEGFGLRHGLQTERLLTLSEDLPALAVAVDRPERIQALLEQVRARHDHGLITLERVALADGTGSPPAGDRGGSLKLTIFGTRGARARGGPAHVAAVELLHRHGAAGASASLGVDGAAHGQRLRARFLGRNPDVPLIVEGVGSHTAIAGALPELARLYEDPLITLERALVCKRDGALLAEPERVAASDPTGLAYWQKLVVQSGGHAGGGHGEIHGALVRRLRREGAAGATSLRAQWGYSGAHRPHGERLLALGREVPVLTVVLDTPANMRRWFAIVDELTPHTGLVTSEIVPALRAGAPGIAHGGLRLAAPGAPRDD
;
A
#
# COMPACT_ATOMS: atom_id res chain seq x y z
N MET A 1 -12.72 -0.46 -24.28
CA MET A 1 -13.25 -0.77 -22.96
C MET A 1 -13.03 0.41 -22.03
N MET A 2 -13.97 0.77 -21.22
CA MET A 2 -13.85 1.90 -20.30
C MET A 2 -13.24 1.41 -18.97
N LEU A 3 -12.18 2.09 -18.52
CA LEU A 3 -11.80 2.03 -17.11
C LEU A 3 -12.95 2.62 -16.30
N VAL A 4 -13.34 1.95 -15.25
CA VAL A 4 -14.41 2.43 -14.37
C VAL A 4 -13.76 3.14 -13.19
N ASP A 5 -14.28 4.29 -12.85
CA ASP A 5 -13.86 5.00 -11.64
C ASP A 5 -14.10 4.14 -10.40
N GLY A 6 -13.13 4.14 -9.52
CA GLY A 6 -13.18 3.44 -8.25
C GLY A 6 -12.58 4.27 -7.12
N LEU A 7 -12.83 3.84 -5.91
CA LEU A 7 -12.18 4.36 -4.71
C LEU A 7 -11.50 3.24 -3.94
N LYS A 8 -10.37 3.60 -3.36
CA LYS A 8 -9.63 2.79 -2.40
C LYS A 8 -9.69 3.48 -1.04
N LEU A 9 -10.23 2.79 -0.07
CA LEU A 9 -10.25 3.14 1.34
C LEU A 9 -9.13 2.38 2.04
N SER A 10 -8.25 3.09 2.77
CA SER A 10 -7.21 2.47 3.58
C SER A 10 -7.30 2.96 5.01
N VAL A 11 -7.29 2.04 5.97
CA VAL A 11 -7.35 2.32 7.41
C VAL A 11 -6.10 1.76 8.06
N TYR A 12 -5.25 2.66 8.60
CA TYR A 12 -4.03 2.34 9.32
C TYR A 12 -4.32 2.35 10.81
N MET A 13 -4.01 1.25 11.51
CA MET A 13 -4.36 1.02 12.91
C MET A 13 -3.31 0.15 13.60
N GLY A 14 -3.39 0.00 14.92
CA GLY A 14 -2.73 -1.07 15.67
C GLY A 14 -3.58 -2.36 15.65
N GLU A 15 -2.94 -3.52 15.73
CA GLU A 15 -3.66 -4.81 15.81
C GLU A 15 -4.60 -4.90 17.01
N ARG A 16 -4.29 -4.17 18.09
CA ARG A 16 -5.06 -4.16 19.34
C ARG A 16 -6.06 -3.03 19.43
N ASP A 17 -6.16 -2.19 18.42
CA ASP A 17 -7.17 -1.13 18.40
C ASP A 17 -8.57 -1.74 18.53
N ARG A 18 -9.42 -1.10 19.33
CA ARG A 18 -10.74 -1.62 19.67
C ARG A 18 -11.84 -0.72 19.15
N SER A 19 -12.97 -1.35 18.81
CA SER A 19 -14.22 -0.70 18.47
C SER A 19 -15.40 -1.54 18.98
N GLY A 20 -16.33 -0.92 19.71
CA GLY A 20 -17.54 -1.61 20.19
C GLY A 20 -17.31 -2.85 21.05
N GLY A 21 -16.18 -2.89 21.81
CA GLY A 21 -15.82 -4.03 22.69
C GLY A 21 -15.01 -5.15 22.03
N GLY A 22 -14.91 -5.17 20.68
CA GLY A 22 -14.10 -6.10 19.91
C GLY A 22 -12.82 -5.47 19.34
N LEU A 23 -12.08 -6.23 18.51
CA LEU A 23 -10.98 -5.69 17.74
C LEU A 23 -11.50 -4.86 16.56
N LEU A 24 -10.91 -3.68 16.34
CA LEU A 24 -11.26 -2.82 15.22
C LEU A 24 -11.07 -3.53 13.88
N ALA A 25 -9.97 -4.28 13.73
CA ALA A 25 -9.67 -5.06 12.53
C ALA A 25 -10.78 -6.05 12.18
N ASP A 26 -11.32 -6.77 13.18
CA ASP A 26 -12.44 -7.70 12.98
C ASP A 26 -13.71 -6.95 12.53
N ALA A 27 -14.04 -5.84 13.22
CA ALA A 27 -15.22 -5.03 12.89
C ALA A 27 -15.13 -4.46 11.45
N LEU A 28 -13.95 -4.00 11.02
CA LEU A 28 -13.75 -3.51 9.65
C LEU A 28 -13.93 -4.62 8.61
N MET A 29 -13.41 -5.81 8.86
CA MET A 29 -13.58 -6.93 7.93
C MET A 29 -15.04 -7.38 7.83
N ASP A 30 -15.80 -7.34 8.93
CA ASP A 30 -17.24 -7.60 8.93
C ASP A 30 -18.01 -6.51 8.18
N ASP A 31 -17.66 -5.24 8.37
CA ASP A 31 -18.24 -4.11 7.62
C ASP A 31 -17.93 -4.22 6.11
N PHE A 32 -16.71 -4.60 5.72
CA PHE A 32 -16.35 -4.82 4.32
C PHE A 32 -17.15 -5.96 3.69
N ALA A 33 -17.31 -7.07 4.41
CA ALA A 33 -18.14 -8.18 3.95
C ALA A 33 -19.63 -7.78 3.84
N ALA A 34 -20.17 -7.11 4.86
CA ALA A 34 -21.56 -6.64 4.86
C ALA A 34 -21.86 -5.63 3.75
N ALA A 35 -20.90 -4.73 3.46
CA ALA A 35 -20.98 -3.79 2.34
C ALA A 35 -20.85 -4.48 0.97
N GLY A 36 -20.43 -5.74 0.93
CA GLY A 36 -20.26 -6.51 -0.29
C GLY A 36 -19.17 -5.94 -1.21
N VAL A 37 -18.08 -5.40 -0.65
CA VAL A 37 -16.98 -4.84 -1.47
C VAL A 37 -16.39 -5.89 -2.41
N ARG A 38 -15.94 -5.44 -3.59
CA ARG A 38 -15.31 -6.34 -4.57
C ARG A 38 -14.01 -6.93 -4.04
N ALA A 39 -13.21 -6.13 -3.34
CA ALA A 39 -12.03 -6.62 -2.65
C ALA A 39 -11.78 -5.85 -1.35
N GLY A 40 -11.46 -6.59 -0.30
CA GLY A 40 -11.00 -6.11 0.98
C GLY A 40 -9.89 -7.00 1.52
N ALA A 41 -8.88 -6.42 2.14
CA ALA A 41 -7.77 -7.14 2.74
C ALA A 41 -7.31 -6.47 4.02
N LEU A 42 -6.89 -7.29 4.99
CA LEU A 42 -6.20 -6.88 6.19
C LEU A 42 -4.75 -7.36 6.10
N LEU A 43 -3.82 -6.41 6.04
CA LEU A 43 -2.38 -6.67 6.03
C LEU A 43 -1.81 -6.39 7.41
N ARG A 44 -0.88 -7.25 7.83
CA ARG A 44 -0.13 -7.08 9.08
C ARG A 44 1.21 -6.42 8.77
N GLY A 45 1.55 -5.35 9.50
CA GLY A 45 2.84 -4.72 9.43
C GLY A 45 3.87 -5.41 10.32
N VAL A 46 5.13 -5.05 10.13
CA VAL A 46 6.26 -5.56 10.92
C VAL A 46 6.85 -4.48 11.82
N GLU A 47 6.72 -3.23 11.45
CA GLU A 47 7.17 -2.08 12.24
C GLU A 47 6.38 -0.84 11.82
N GLY A 48 6.15 0.09 12.76
CA GLY A 48 5.47 1.33 12.46
C GLY A 48 5.23 2.21 13.68
N PHE A 49 4.71 3.38 13.44
CA PHE A 49 4.20 4.30 14.45
C PHE A 49 3.11 5.18 13.84
N GLY A 50 2.20 5.65 14.66
CA GLY A 50 1.15 6.59 14.28
C GLY A 50 1.25 7.89 15.07
N LEU A 51 0.18 8.70 15.04
CA LEU A 51 0.11 10.01 15.71
C LEU A 51 0.46 10.00 17.21
N ARG A 52 0.29 8.89 17.89
CA ARG A 52 0.69 8.72 19.29
C ARG A 52 2.19 8.48 19.47
N HIS A 53 2.96 8.43 18.38
CA HIS A 53 4.40 8.16 18.34
C HIS A 53 4.86 6.92 19.12
N GLY A 54 3.96 6.02 19.52
CA GLY A 54 4.29 4.71 20.05
C GLY A 54 4.95 3.87 18.95
N LEU A 55 6.17 3.38 19.16
CA LEU A 55 6.80 2.46 18.19
C LEU A 55 6.17 1.08 18.32
N GLN A 56 5.70 0.56 17.22
CA GLN A 56 5.16 -0.78 17.08
C GLN A 56 6.18 -1.60 16.28
N THR A 57 6.70 -2.68 16.83
CA THR A 57 7.77 -3.48 16.19
C THR A 57 7.66 -4.96 16.54
N GLU A 58 8.01 -5.82 15.60
CA GLU A 58 8.09 -7.26 15.79
C GLU A 58 9.46 -7.62 16.41
N ARG A 59 9.59 -7.63 17.75
CA ARG A 59 10.79 -8.13 18.42
C ARG A 59 10.57 -9.53 18.96
N LEU A 60 11.55 -10.41 18.73
CA LEU A 60 11.50 -11.86 19.03
C LEU A 60 11.29 -12.25 20.51
N LEU A 61 11.23 -11.33 21.46
CA LEU A 61 11.29 -11.64 22.89
C LEU A 61 10.15 -11.07 23.75
N THR A 62 9.20 -10.33 23.20
CA THR A 62 8.06 -9.82 23.96
C THR A 62 6.74 -10.22 23.34
N LEU A 63 6.00 -11.09 24.01
CA LEU A 63 4.63 -11.56 23.65
C LEU A 63 3.56 -10.45 23.69
N SER A 64 3.95 -9.17 23.77
CA SER A 64 3.05 -8.06 24.08
C SER A 64 3.10 -6.89 23.11
N GLU A 65 3.59 -7.06 21.88
CA GLU A 65 3.71 -5.93 20.96
C GLU A 65 2.45 -5.78 20.09
N ASP A 66 1.97 -4.52 20.03
CA ASP A 66 0.87 -4.08 19.17
C ASP A 66 1.48 -3.75 17.79
N LEU A 67 1.29 -4.63 16.81
CA LEU A 67 1.83 -4.42 15.46
C LEU A 67 0.92 -3.51 14.64
N PRO A 68 1.47 -2.73 13.70
CA PRO A 68 0.64 -1.97 12.79
C PRO A 68 -0.14 -2.90 11.87
N ALA A 69 -1.36 -2.50 11.54
CA ALA A 69 -2.21 -3.18 10.59
C ALA A 69 -2.79 -2.20 9.58
N LEU A 70 -3.01 -2.66 8.37
CA LEU A 70 -3.61 -1.91 7.27
C LEU A 70 -4.81 -2.67 6.72
N ALA A 71 -6.00 -2.10 6.87
CA ALA A 71 -7.20 -2.58 6.19
C ALA A 71 -7.42 -1.77 4.91
N VAL A 72 -7.61 -2.46 3.78
CA VAL A 72 -7.84 -1.85 2.46
C VAL A 72 -9.14 -2.39 1.89
N ALA A 73 -10.01 -1.50 1.39
CA ALA A 73 -11.19 -1.87 0.61
C ALA A 73 -11.21 -1.12 -0.72
N VAL A 74 -11.62 -1.82 -1.78
CA VAL A 74 -11.70 -1.26 -3.13
C VAL A 74 -13.02 -1.63 -3.78
N ASP A 75 -13.71 -0.62 -4.31
CA ASP A 75 -14.93 -0.79 -5.11
C ASP A 75 -15.26 0.51 -5.87
N ARG A 76 -16.43 0.53 -6.49
CA ARG A 76 -17.04 1.72 -7.08
C ARG A 76 -17.26 2.81 -6.03
N PRO A 77 -17.26 4.09 -6.43
CA PRO A 77 -17.33 5.22 -5.50
C PRO A 77 -18.51 5.15 -4.53
N GLU A 78 -19.70 4.77 -5.01
CA GLU A 78 -20.91 4.77 -4.20
C GLU A 78 -20.83 3.78 -3.04
N ARG A 79 -20.23 2.59 -3.29
CA ARG A 79 -20.08 1.55 -2.27
C ARG A 79 -19.03 1.93 -1.23
N ILE A 80 -17.90 2.48 -1.66
CA ILE A 80 -16.84 2.92 -0.74
C ILE A 80 -17.30 4.14 0.08
N GLN A 81 -18.07 5.07 -0.50
CA GLN A 81 -18.64 6.20 0.24
C GLN A 81 -19.62 5.74 1.32
N ALA A 82 -20.53 4.79 1.00
CA ALA A 82 -21.44 4.23 2.00
C ALA A 82 -20.68 3.49 3.12
N LEU A 83 -19.64 2.71 2.77
CA LEU A 83 -18.78 2.04 3.75
C LEU A 83 -18.02 3.05 4.62
N LEU A 84 -17.55 4.15 4.03
CA LEU A 84 -16.79 5.18 4.74
C LEU A 84 -17.56 5.76 5.93
N GLU A 85 -18.87 5.98 5.81
CA GLU A 85 -19.69 6.47 6.91
C GLU A 85 -19.75 5.48 8.09
N GLN A 86 -19.78 4.18 7.81
CA GLN A 86 -19.74 3.13 8.85
C GLN A 86 -18.35 3.10 9.52
N VAL A 87 -17.29 3.15 8.73
CA VAL A 87 -15.90 3.18 9.25
C VAL A 87 -15.68 4.40 10.14
N ARG A 88 -16.16 5.58 9.74
CA ARG A 88 -16.04 6.82 10.52
C ARG A 88 -16.78 6.75 11.85
N ALA A 89 -17.94 6.10 11.88
CA ALA A 89 -18.73 5.93 13.11
C ALA A 89 -18.02 5.00 14.13
N ARG A 90 -17.19 4.07 13.65
CA ARG A 90 -16.47 3.11 14.49
C ARG A 90 -15.07 3.56 14.90
N HIS A 91 -14.45 4.40 14.06
CA HIS A 91 -13.01 4.72 14.17
C HIS A 91 -12.82 6.22 14.29
N ASP A 92 -12.63 6.69 15.49
CA ASP A 92 -12.44 8.09 15.85
C ASP A 92 -10.96 8.51 15.91
N HIS A 93 -10.03 7.53 15.93
CA HIS A 93 -8.58 7.73 15.98
C HIS A 93 -7.88 6.90 14.88
N GLY A 94 -6.56 7.12 14.70
CA GLY A 94 -5.77 6.47 13.65
C GLY A 94 -5.77 7.28 12.34
N LEU A 95 -5.44 6.63 11.25
CA LEU A 95 -5.28 7.28 9.96
C LEU A 95 -6.12 6.56 8.89
N ILE A 96 -6.95 7.32 8.19
CA ILE A 96 -7.79 6.84 7.09
C ILE A 96 -7.45 7.64 5.84
N THR A 97 -7.23 6.96 4.71
CA THR A 97 -7.09 7.60 3.39
C THR A 97 -8.21 7.16 2.45
N LEU A 98 -8.60 8.06 1.56
CA LEU A 98 -9.49 7.77 0.45
C LEU A 98 -8.81 8.23 -0.83
N GLU A 99 -8.58 7.30 -1.75
CA GLU A 99 -7.79 7.49 -2.97
C GLU A 99 -8.62 7.10 -4.19
N ARG A 100 -8.48 7.87 -5.30
CA ARG A 100 -9.10 7.51 -6.58
C ARG A 100 -8.28 6.44 -7.27
N VAL A 101 -8.95 5.43 -7.79
CA VAL A 101 -8.35 4.36 -8.57
C VAL A 101 -9.14 4.17 -9.86
N ALA A 102 -8.46 3.73 -10.91
CA ALA A 102 -9.15 3.22 -12.10
C ALA A 102 -9.28 1.70 -11.96
N LEU A 103 -10.51 1.19 -11.99
CA LEU A 103 -10.78 -0.24 -11.96
C LEU A 103 -10.62 -0.81 -13.37
N ALA A 104 -9.75 -1.80 -13.53
CA ALA A 104 -9.52 -2.48 -14.79
C ALA A 104 -10.04 -3.93 -14.70
N ASP A 105 -10.79 -4.34 -15.70
CA ASP A 105 -11.24 -5.74 -15.85
C ASP A 105 -10.28 -6.58 -16.72
N GLY A 106 -9.06 -6.09 -16.92
CA GLY A 106 -8.02 -6.77 -17.69
C GLY A 106 -8.12 -6.64 -19.21
N THR A 107 -9.17 -6.04 -19.74
CA THR A 107 -9.38 -5.89 -21.21
C THR A 107 -9.13 -4.46 -21.70
N GLY A 108 -8.89 -3.47 -20.82
CA GLY A 108 -8.67 -2.07 -21.13
C GLY A 108 -7.24 -1.62 -21.19
N SER A 109 -7.02 -0.55 -21.94
CA SER A 109 -5.78 0.19 -21.88
C SER A 109 -5.78 1.07 -20.62
N PRO A 110 -4.64 1.23 -19.96
CA PRO A 110 -4.50 2.20 -18.87
C PRO A 110 -4.96 3.59 -19.30
N PRO A 111 -5.43 4.44 -18.37
CA PRO A 111 -5.79 5.81 -18.70
C PRO A 111 -4.63 6.46 -19.44
N ALA A 112 -4.95 7.17 -20.53
CA ALA A 112 -3.97 7.98 -21.24
C ALA A 112 -3.40 9.00 -20.25
N GLY A 113 -2.33 8.63 -19.56
CA GLY A 113 -1.57 9.52 -18.70
C GLY A 113 -0.56 10.27 -19.52
N ASP A 114 -0.11 11.38 -18.98
CA ASP A 114 1.06 12.10 -19.48
C ASP A 114 2.19 11.10 -19.75
N ARG A 115 2.73 11.07 -20.96
CA ARG A 115 3.68 10.03 -21.44
C ARG A 115 4.96 9.92 -20.61
N GLY A 116 5.15 10.78 -19.60
CA GLY A 116 6.28 10.76 -18.65
C GLY A 116 5.96 10.21 -17.26
N GLY A 117 4.69 9.88 -16.93
CA GLY A 117 4.30 9.40 -15.61
C GLY A 117 4.48 7.90 -15.42
N SER A 118 4.64 7.49 -14.18
CA SER A 118 4.59 6.08 -13.78
C SER A 118 3.19 5.70 -13.31
N LEU A 119 2.87 4.43 -13.44
CA LEU A 119 1.64 3.83 -12.93
C LEU A 119 1.96 2.82 -11.82
N LYS A 120 1.11 2.81 -10.80
CA LYS A 120 1.00 1.71 -9.87
C LYS A 120 -0.19 0.85 -10.27
N LEU A 121 0.05 -0.44 -10.41
CA LEU A 121 -0.94 -1.47 -10.62
C LEU A 121 -1.08 -2.29 -9.35
N THR A 122 -2.31 -2.56 -8.92
CA THR A 122 -2.57 -3.46 -7.80
C THR A 122 -3.55 -4.54 -8.21
N ILE A 123 -3.21 -5.81 -7.99
CA ILE A 123 -4.08 -6.97 -8.21
C ILE A 123 -4.52 -7.49 -6.85
N PHE A 124 -5.82 -7.56 -6.67
CA PHE A 124 -6.45 -8.22 -5.52
C PHE A 124 -6.80 -9.65 -5.91
N GLY A 125 -6.06 -10.58 -5.38
CA GLY A 125 -6.22 -12.01 -5.62
C GLY A 125 -6.27 -12.80 -4.32
N THR A 126 -6.11 -14.12 -4.42
CA THR A 126 -6.03 -15.02 -3.26
C THR A 126 -4.75 -15.83 -3.28
N ARG A 127 -4.33 -16.32 -2.11
CA ARG A 127 -3.17 -17.19 -1.95
C ARG A 127 -3.26 -18.47 -2.78
N GLY A 128 -4.49 -18.98 -2.94
CA GLY A 128 -4.78 -20.21 -3.66
C GLY A 128 -4.74 -20.08 -5.17
N ALA A 129 -4.75 -18.87 -5.72
CA ALA A 129 -4.74 -18.65 -7.15
C ALA A 129 -3.52 -19.29 -7.82
N ARG A 130 -3.75 -20.02 -8.92
CA ARG A 130 -2.73 -20.75 -9.66
C ARG A 130 -2.65 -20.30 -11.11
N ALA A 131 -1.40 -20.15 -11.57
CA ALA A 131 -1.08 -20.01 -12.98
C ALA A 131 -0.39 -21.27 -13.50
N ARG A 132 -0.15 -21.35 -14.80
CA ARG A 132 0.64 -22.47 -15.37
C ARG A 132 2.04 -22.47 -14.72
N GLY A 133 2.35 -23.55 -14.01
CA GLY A 133 3.67 -23.76 -13.39
C GLY A 133 3.82 -23.31 -11.95
N GLY A 134 2.80 -22.71 -11.29
CA GLY A 134 2.96 -22.33 -9.89
C GLY A 134 1.91 -21.35 -9.34
N PRO A 135 2.23 -20.66 -8.24
CA PRO A 135 1.35 -19.64 -7.65
C PRO A 135 1.18 -18.44 -8.60
N ALA A 136 -0.05 -17.92 -8.73
CA ALA A 136 -0.34 -16.82 -9.64
C ALA A 136 0.42 -15.52 -9.27
N HIS A 137 0.62 -15.26 -7.98
CA HIS A 137 1.37 -14.08 -7.53
C HIS A 137 2.85 -14.10 -7.93
N VAL A 138 3.48 -15.28 -7.93
CA VAL A 138 4.86 -15.43 -8.41
C VAL A 138 4.91 -15.12 -9.92
N ALA A 139 4.01 -15.73 -10.69
CA ALA A 139 3.92 -15.48 -12.13
C ALA A 139 3.62 -13.99 -12.43
N ALA A 140 2.77 -13.33 -11.64
CA ALA A 140 2.45 -11.91 -11.80
C ALA A 140 3.68 -11.02 -11.57
N VAL A 141 4.45 -11.26 -10.50
CA VAL A 141 5.67 -10.50 -10.22
C VAL A 141 6.75 -10.73 -11.30
N GLU A 142 6.93 -11.97 -11.75
CA GLU A 142 7.86 -12.30 -12.84
C GLU A 142 7.44 -11.65 -14.17
N LEU A 143 6.14 -11.56 -14.42
CA LEU A 143 5.59 -10.93 -15.61
C LEU A 143 5.84 -9.41 -15.58
N LEU A 144 5.58 -8.75 -14.46
CA LEU A 144 5.91 -7.33 -14.26
C LEU A 144 7.41 -7.08 -14.47
N HIS A 145 8.27 -7.96 -13.95
CA HIS A 145 9.72 -7.86 -14.17
C HIS A 145 10.09 -7.99 -15.67
N ARG A 146 9.51 -8.96 -16.40
CA ARG A 146 9.74 -9.12 -17.85
C ARG A 146 9.31 -7.92 -18.68
N HIS A 147 8.24 -7.23 -18.29
CA HIS A 147 7.77 -6.01 -18.94
C HIS A 147 8.53 -4.76 -18.51
N GLY A 148 9.55 -4.88 -17.63
CA GLY A 148 10.41 -3.76 -17.23
C GLY A 148 9.78 -2.82 -16.19
N ALA A 149 8.83 -3.31 -15.38
CA ALA A 149 8.37 -2.54 -14.24
C ALA A 149 9.51 -2.24 -13.27
N ALA A 150 9.48 -1.08 -12.62
CA ALA A 150 10.53 -0.62 -11.73
C ALA A 150 10.65 -1.45 -10.45
N GLY A 151 9.54 -2.05 -10.02
CA GLY A 151 9.49 -2.98 -8.91
C GLY A 151 8.10 -3.59 -8.77
N ALA A 152 8.04 -4.72 -8.06
CA ALA A 152 6.79 -5.37 -7.70
C ALA A 152 6.92 -6.13 -6.39
N SER A 153 5.81 -6.29 -5.69
CA SER A 153 5.71 -7.05 -4.43
C SER A 153 4.40 -7.80 -4.34
N ALA A 154 4.42 -8.94 -3.63
CA ALA A 154 3.25 -9.72 -3.31
C ALA A 154 3.12 -9.84 -1.79
N SER A 155 2.09 -9.24 -1.22
CA SER A 155 1.82 -9.20 0.21
C SER A 155 0.64 -10.10 0.57
N LEU A 156 0.80 -10.95 1.59
CA LEU A 156 -0.26 -11.81 2.08
C LEU A 156 -1.10 -11.10 3.13
N GLY A 157 -2.42 -11.12 2.95
CA GLY A 157 -3.35 -10.70 3.99
C GLY A 157 -3.49 -11.74 5.10
N VAL A 158 -3.93 -11.31 6.27
CA VAL A 158 -4.28 -12.18 7.39
C VAL A 158 -5.79 -12.43 7.45
N ASP A 159 -6.56 -11.54 6.84
CA ASP A 159 -8.02 -11.59 6.73
C ASP A 159 -8.46 -10.76 5.51
N GLY A 160 -9.72 -10.85 5.11
CA GLY A 160 -10.28 -10.03 4.06
C GLY A 160 -11.75 -10.24 3.79
N ALA A 161 -12.24 -9.58 2.77
CA ALA A 161 -13.61 -9.69 2.29
C ALA A 161 -13.68 -9.56 0.77
N ALA A 162 -14.54 -10.34 0.14
CA ALA A 162 -14.86 -10.21 -1.28
C ALA A 162 -16.29 -10.63 -1.55
N HIS A 163 -17.03 -9.85 -2.34
CA HIS A 163 -18.36 -10.17 -2.80
C HIS A 163 -19.34 -10.59 -1.67
N GLY A 164 -19.28 -9.92 -0.52
CA GLY A 164 -20.13 -10.22 0.64
C GLY A 164 -19.66 -11.40 1.49
N GLN A 165 -18.52 -11.97 1.21
CA GLN A 165 -17.95 -13.06 2.00
C GLN A 165 -16.68 -12.63 2.72
N ARG A 166 -16.52 -13.04 3.99
CA ARG A 166 -15.29 -12.86 4.75
C ARG A 166 -14.30 -13.99 4.45
N LEU A 167 -13.06 -13.64 4.18
CA LEU A 167 -11.98 -14.52 3.76
C LEU A 167 -10.94 -14.69 4.86
N ARG A 168 -11.36 -15.21 6.01
CA ARG A 168 -10.52 -15.32 7.21
C ARG A 168 -9.53 -16.47 7.13
N ALA A 169 -8.26 -16.22 7.50
CA ALA A 169 -7.29 -17.29 7.72
C ALA A 169 -7.72 -18.20 8.88
N ARG A 170 -7.72 -19.51 8.66
CA ARG A 170 -7.97 -20.52 9.70
C ARG A 170 -6.66 -21.00 10.28
N PHE A 171 -6.61 -21.19 11.60
CA PHE A 171 -5.40 -21.62 12.32
C PHE A 171 -4.83 -22.97 11.81
N LEU A 172 -5.70 -23.87 11.40
CA LEU A 172 -5.33 -25.16 10.80
C LEU A 172 -5.91 -25.26 9.39
N GLY A 173 -5.06 -25.07 8.36
CA GLY A 173 -5.49 -25.22 6.97
C GLY A 173 -4.55 -24.57 5.97
N ARG A 174 -4.71 -24.91 4.68
CA ARG A 174 -3.94 -24.29 3.59
C ARG A 174 -4.35 -22.84 3.29
N ASN A 175 -5.49 -22.38 3.82
CA ASN A 175 -6.01 -21.02 3.67
C ASN A 175 -5.92 -20.47 2.21
N PRO A 176 -6.49 -21.17 1.21
CA PRO A 176 -6.36 -20.78 -0.18
C PRO A 176 -7.04 -19.42 -0.48
N ASP A 177 -8.11 -19.12 0.25
CA ASP A 177 -8.96 -17.95 0.01
C ASP A 177 -8.45 -16.67 0.68
N VAL A 178 -7.39 -16.77 1.50
CA VAL A 178 -6.79 -15.60 2.15
C VAL A 178 -6.33 -14.60 1.08
N PRO A 179 -6.65 -13.29 1.23
CA PRO A 179 -6.27 -12.28 0.27
C PRO A 179 -4.75 -12.22 0.07
N LEU A 180 -4.37 -12.02 -1.17
CA LEU A 180 -3.00 -11.75 -1.57
C LEU A 180 -3.01 -10.58 -2.54
N ILE A 181 -2.26 -9.54 -2.21
CA ILE A 181 -2.17 -8.32 -3.01
C ILE A 181 -0.84 -8.32 -3.75
N VAL A 182 -0.90 -8.16 -5.09
CA VAL A 182 0.30 -7.91 -5.91
C VAL A 182 0.29 -6.45 -6.32
N GLU A 183 1.35 -5.72 -5.95
CA GLU A 183 1.57 -4.34 -6.38
C GLU A 183 2.76 -4.29 -7.34
N GLY A 184 2.62 -3.53 -8.42
CA GLY A 184 3.70 -3.27 -9.37
C GLY A 184 3.74 -1.80 -9.74
N VAL A 185 4.94 -1.22 -9.86
CA VAL A 185 5.14 0.17 -10.29
C VAL A 185 6.07 0.20 -11.48
N GLY A 186 5.74 0.99 -12.49
CA GLY A 186 6.56 1.12 -13.69
C GLY A 186 6.09 2.23 -14.61
N SER A 187 6.78 2.40 -15.73
CA SER A 187 6.33 3.30 -16.78
C SER A 187 4.95 2.88 -17.29
N HIS A 188 4.22 3.83 -17.88
CA HIS A 188 2.94 3.54 -18.52
C HIS A 188 3.05 2.37 -19.52
N THR A 189 4.12 2.34 -20.33
CA THR A 189 4.36 1.28 -21.33
C THR A 189 4.56 -0.09 -20.67
N ALA A 190 5.34 -0.16 -19.59
CA ALA A 190 5.59 -1.42 -18.87
C ALA A 190 4.31 -1.99 -18.27
N ILE A 191 3.52 -1.14 -17.61
CA ILE A 191 2.26 -1.57 -16.96
C ILE A 191 1.18 -1.91 -18.02
N ALA A 192 1.04 -1.08 -19.07
CA ALA A 192 0.10 -1.33 -20.15
C ALA A 192 0.41 -2.64 -20.89
N GLY A 193 1.69 -2.92 -21.13
CA GLY A 193 2.11 -4.16 -21.76
C GLY A 193 1.85 -5.40 -20.92
N ALA A 194 2.01 -5.30 -19.59
CA ALA A 194 1.79 -6.40 -18.67
C ALA A 194 0.30 -6.70 -18.41
N LEU A 195 -0.56 -5.68 -18.43
CA LEU A 195 -1.95 -5.76 -18.00
C LEU A 195 -2.77 -6.89 -18.62
N PRO A 196 -2.75 -7.12 -19.96
CA PRO A 196 -3.54 -8.20 -20.57
C PRO A 196 -3.10 -9.60 -20.15
N GLU A 197 -1.80 -9.79 -19.86
CA GLU A 197 -1.28 -11.09 -19.42
C GLU A 197 -1.58 -11.28 -17.93
N LEU A 198 -1.45 -10.23 -17.10
CA LEU A 198 -1.78 -10.25 -15.68
C LEU A 198 -3.24 -10.62 -15.44
N ALA A 199 -4.15 -10.07 -16.24
CA ALA A 199 -5.57 -10.36 -16.14
C ALA A 199 -5.90 -11.84 -16.39
N ARG A 200 -5.10 -12.54 -17.19
CA ARG A 200 -5.31 -13.96 -17.48
C ARG A 200 -4.75 -14.91 -16.42
N LEU A 201 -3.99 -14.39 -15.45
CA LEU A 201 -3.41 -15.20 -14.36
C LEU A 201 -4.43 -15.53 -13.27
N TYR A 202 -5.52 -14.77 -13.20
CA TYR A 202 -6.54 -14.90 -12.17
C TYR A 202 -7.91 -15.08 -12.82
N GLU A 203 -8.79 -15.79 -12.12
CA GLU A 203 -10.19 -15.85 -12.46
C GLU A 203 -10.88 -14.61 -11.87
N ASP A 204 -11.50 -13.78 -12.70
CA ASP A 204 -12.16 -12.51 -12.31
C ASP A 204 -11.29 -11.57 -11.42
N PRO A 205 -10.10 -11.13 -11.86
CA PRO A 205 -9.23 -10.32 -11.05
C PRO A 205 -9.79 -8.91 -10.85
N LEU A 206 -9.72 -8.38 -9.64
CA LEU A 206 -9.83 -6.94 -9.43
C LEU A 206 -8.45 -6.31 -9.58
N ILE A 207 -8.28 -5.51 -10.63
CA ILE A 207 -7.05 -4.77 -10.88
C ILE A 207 -7.34 -3.28 -10.75
N THR A 208 -6.49 -2.56 -10.02
CA THR A 208 -6.55 -1.10 -9.94
C THR A 208 -5.31 -0.49 -10.56
N LEU A 209 -5.49 0.69 -11.13
CA LEU A 209 -4.43 1.54 -11.66
C LEU A 209 -4.48 2.91 -10.99
N GLU A 210 -3.32 3.38 -10.55
CA GLU A 210 -3.13 4.65 -9.86
C GLU A 210 -1.93 5.39 -10.45
N ARG A 211 -1.95 6.71 -10.40
CA ARG A 211 -0.76 7.51 -10.73
C ARG A 211 0.26 7.38 -9.61
N ALA A 212 1.52 7.17 -9.96
CA ALA A 212 2.64 7.20 -9.04
C ALA A 212 3.83 7.87 -9.74
N LEU A 213 4.67 8.54 -8.97
CA LEU A 213 5.94 9.07 -9.44
C LEU A 213 7.06 8.21 -8.88
N VAL A 214 7.88 7.61 -9.73
CA VAL A 214 9.11 6.93 -9.30
C VAL A 214 10.16 8.00 -9.03
N CYS A 215 10.45 8.23 -7.77
CA CYS A 215 11.42 9.23 -7.31
C CYS A 215 12.85 8.68 -7.31
N LYS A 216 13.02 7.41 -6.94
CA LYS A 216 14.33 6.79 -6.78
C LYS A 216 14.30 5.31 -7.14
N ARG A 217 15.38 4.81 -7.77
CA ARG A 217 15.55 3.40 -8.09
C ARG A 217 17.01 3.01 -8.00
N ASP A 218 17.32 1.92 -7.27
CA ASP A 218 18.67 1.38 -7.08
C ASP A 218 19.70 2.44 -6.63
N GLY A 219 19.29 3.34 -5.73
CA GLY A 219 20.10 4.45 -5.26
C GLY A 219 20.11 5.67 -6.17
N ALA A 220 19.73 5.55 -7.44
CA ALA A 220 19.70 6.68 -8.36
C ALA A 220 18.45 7.55 -8.16
N LEU A 221 18.64 8.85 -7.93
CA LEU A 221 17.58 9.84 -7.91
C LEU A 221 17.08 10.07 -9.34
N LEU A 222 15.78 9.86 -9.58
CA LEU A 222 15.13 10.06 -10.88
C LEU A 222 14.30 11.34 -10.89
N ALA A 223 13.61 11.61 -9.77
CA ALA A 223 12.81 12.82 -9.58
C ALA A 223 12.66 13.09 -8.08
N GLU A 224 12.45 14.35 -7.71
CA GLU A 224 11.94 14.68 -6.38
C GLU A 224 10.43 14.41 -6.30
N PRO A 225 9.87 14.17 -5.09
CA PRO A 225 8.42 14.13 -4.91
C PRO A 225 7.76 15.38 -5.51
N GLU A 226 6.66 15.17 -6.20
CA GLU A 226 5.94 16.26 -6.87
C GLU A 226 5.62 17.39 -5.88
N ARG A 227 5.84 18.63 -6.30
CA ARG A 227 5.40 19.81 -5.54
C ARG A 227 3.89 19.94 -5.71
N VAL A 228 3.19 19.80 -4.61
CA VAL A 228 1.73 19.80 -4.56
C VAL A 228 1.30 20.98 -3.71
N ALA A 229 0.28 21.73 -4.17
CA ALA A 229 -0.35 22.75 -3.35
C ALA A 229 -0.91 22.15 -2.05
N ALA A 230 -1.03 22.95 -1.00
CA ALA A 230 -1.57 22.48 0.28
C ALA A 230 -3.04 22.08 0.18
N SER A 231 -3.80 22.70 -0.74
CA SER A 231 -5.23 22.42 -0.97
C SER A 231 -5.63 22.65 -2.43
N ASP A 232 -6.76 22.10 -2.79
CA ASP A 232 -7.42 22.36 -4.05
C ASP A 232 -8.09 23.76 -4.07
N PRO A 233 -8.62 24.23 -5.22
CA PRO A 233 -9.31 25.51 -5.30
C PRO A 233 -10.56 25.65 -4.40
N THR A 234 -11.08 24.54 -3.88
CA THR A 234 -12.21 24.52 -2.93
C THR A 234 -11.77 24.51 -1.46
N GLY A 235 -10.44 24.52 -1.20
CA GLY A 235 -9.85 24.48 0.13
C GLY A 235 -9.71 23.10 0.75
N LEU A 236 -9.96 22.03 -0.02
CA LEU A 236 -9.74 20.66 0.46
C LEU A 236 -8.26 20.30 0.39
N ALA A 237 -7.70 19.85 1.52
CA ALA A 237 -6.29 19.58 1.64
C ALA A 237 -5.85 18.38 0.77
N TYR A 238 -4.67 18.54 0.15
CA TYR A 238 -3.91 17.42 -0.41
C TYR A 238 -2.96 16.86 0.62
N TRP A 239 -2.70 15.56 0.48
CA TRP A 239 -1.72 14.81 1.24
C TRP A 239 -0.80 14.08 0.27
N GLN A 240 0.37 13.71 0.73
CA GLN A 240 1.29 12.90 -0.06
C GLN A 240 1.65 11.62 0.67
N LYS A 241 1.92 10.60 -0.12
CA LYS A 241 2.37 9.30 0.34
C LYS A 241 3.70 8.97 -0.33
N LEU A 242 4.71 8.62 0.47
CA LEU A 242 5.91 7.95 -0.01
C LEU A 242 5.80 6.46 0.29
N VAL A 243 6.15 5.63 -0.70
CA VAL A 243 6.32 4.20 -0.50
C VAL A 243 7.76 3.86 -0.80
N VAL A 244 8.46 3.33 0.21
CA VAL A 244 9.86 2.89 0.11
C VAL A 244 9.87 1.38 0.10
N GLN A 245 10.15 0.78 -1.04
CA GLN A 245 10.36 -0.65 -1.17
C GLN A 245 11.87 -0.93 -1.04
N SER A 246 12.26 -1.64 0.01
CA SER A 246 13.65 -1.99 0.30
C SER A 246 13.82 -3.49 0.50
N GLY A 247 14.99 -4.02 0.17
CA GLY A 247 15.42 -5.35 0.65
C GLY A 247 15.93 -5.28 2.09
N GLY A 248 16.09 -6.43 2.74
CA GLY A 248 16.26 -6.55 4.19
C GLY A 248 17.52 -5.98 4.85
N HIS A 249 18.49 -5.33 4.16
CA HIS A 249 19.72 -4.86 4.82
C HIS A 249 20.08 -3.43 4.44
N ALA A 250 20.25 -2.58 5.43
CA ALA A 250 20.89 -1.27 5.28
C ALA A 250 22.40 -1.48 5.04
N GLY A 251 22.93 -0.96 3.93
CA GLY A 251 24.30 -1.16 3.44
C GLY A 251 25.37 -1.26 4.52
N GLY A 252 25.90 -2.44 4.74
CA GLY A 252 27.09 -2.73 5.56
C GLY A 252 26.90 -2.67 7.08
N GLY A 253 25.78 -2.25 7.63
CA GLY A 253 25.48 -2.19 9.07
C GLY A 253 24.37 -3.18 9.48
N HIS A 254 24.43 -3.66 10.72
CA HIS A 254 23.50 -4.65 11.29
C HIS A 254 22.06 -4.12 11.51
N GLY A 255 21.40 -3.49 10.51
CA GLY A 255 20.04 -2.98 10.64
C GLY A 255 19.27 -3.02 9.32
N GLU A 256 18.03 -3.45 9.37
CA GLU A 256 17.14 -3.40 8.22
C GLU A 256 16.78 -1.94 7.88
N ILE A 257 16.78 -1.57 6.60
CA ILE A 257 16.52 -0.18 6.13
C ILE A 257 15.18 0.33 6.68
N HIS A 258 14.13 -0.50 6.62
CA HIS A 258 12.80 -0.11 7.12
C HIS A 258 12.83 0.26 8.60
N GLY A 259 13.53 -0.51 9.44
CA GLY A 259 13.65 -0.19 10.86
C GLY A 259 14.44 1.09 11.12
N ALA A 260 15.53 1.33 10.38
CA ALA A 260 16.28 2.59 10.46
C ALA A 260 15.40 3.78 10.03
N LEU A 261 14.65 3.61 8.95
CA LEU A 261 13.74 4.61 8.40
C LEU A 261 12.61 4.94 9.38
N VAL A 262 11.90 3.95 9.90
CA VAL A 262 10.82 4.15 10.88
C VAL A 262 11.32 4.86 12.13
N ARG A 263 12.45 4.44 12.69
CA ARG A 263 13.03 5.09 13.88
C ARG A 263 13.49 6.52 13.59
N ARG A 264 14.08 6.79 12.43
CA ARG A 264 14.54 8.13 12.06
C ARG A 264 13.34 9.07 11.84
N LEU A 265 12.35 8.65 11.07
CA LEU A 265 11.12 9.43 10.82
C LEU A 265 10.40 9.77 12.13
N ARG A 266 10.25 8.78 13.03
CA ARG A 266 9.65 9.01 14.35
C ARG A 266 10.41 10.05 15.17
N ARG A 267 11.73 9.94 15.24
CA ARG A 267 12.59 10.89 15.99
C ARG A 267 12.50 12.30 15.45
N GLU A 268 12.33 12.44 14.13
CA GLU A 268 12.21 13.72 13.46
C GLU A 268 10.78 14.28 13.47
N GLY A 269 9.80 13.55 14.02
CA GLY A 269 8.43 14.01 14.21
C GLY A 269 7.50 13.82 13.02
N ALA A 270 7.75 12.82 12.16
CA ALA A 270 6.78 12.44 11.12
C ALA A 270 5.46 11.98 11.74
N ALA A 271 4.34 12.22 11.05
CA ALA A 271 3.00 11.92 11.54
C ALA A 271 2.74 10.40 11.69
N GLY A 272 3.37 9.58 10.85
CA GLY A 272 3.28 8.11 10.93
C GLY A 272 4.04 7.42 9.81
N ALA A 273 4.41 6.17 10.07
CA ALA A 273 4.97 5.26 9.09
C ALA A 273 4.54 3.82 9.40
N THR A 274 4.30 3.03 8.35
CA THR A 274 3.92 1.63 8.45
C THR A 274 4.75 0.80 7.49
N SER A 275 5.43 -0.22 7.99
CA SER A 275 6.22 -1.15 7.19
C SER A 275 5.50 -2.49 7.06
N LEU A 276 5.27 -2.91 5.82
CA LEU A 276 4.61 -4.15 5.44
C LEU A 276 5.64 -5.09 4.81
N ARG A 277 5.67 -6.36 5.21
CA ARG A 277 6.55 -7.37 4.61
C ARG A 277 5.83 -8.09 3.49
N ALA A 278 6.44 -8.11 2.29
CA ALA A 278 5.98 -8.94 1.19
C ALA A 278 6.50 -10.37 1.31
N GLN A 279 5.84 -11.33 0.67
CA GLN A 279 6.29 -12.72 0.56
C GLN A 279 7.19 -12.95 -0.66
N TRP A 280 6.96 -12.17 -1.73
CA TRP A 280 7.67 -12.27 -3.00
C TRP A 280 7.77 -10.89 -3.64
N GLY A 281 8.85 -10.62 -4.37
CA GLY A 281 8.96 -9.36 -5.10
C GLY A 281 10.38 -9.03 -5.54
N TYR A 282 10.55 -7.81 -6.06
CA TYR A 282 11.82 -7.23 -6.46
C TYR A 282 11.72 -5.70 -6.50
N SER A 283 12.85 -5.03 -6.43
CA SER A 283 12.99 -3.60 -6.72
C SER A 283 14.17 -3.38 -7.67
N GLY A 284 14.02 -2.44 -8.60
CA GLY A 284 15.07 -2.05 -9.53
C GLY A 284 15.54 -3.18 -10.45
N ALA A 285 16.86 -3.36 -10.53
CA ALA A 285 17.50 -4.37 -11.35
C ALA A 285 17.56 -5.77 -10.72
N HIS A 286 17.12 -5.92 -9.47
CA HIS A 286 17.14 -7.21 -8.79
C HIS A 286 16.15 -8.18 -9.41
N ARG A 287 16.51 -9.49 -9.40
CA ARG A 287 15.58 -10.53 -9.84
C ARG A 287 14.49 -10.75 -8.78
N PRO A 288 13.28 -11.14 -9.18
CA PRO A 288 12.23 -11.55 -8.24
C PRO A 288 12.74 -12.62 -7.27
N HIS A 289 12.49 -12.41 -5.98
CA HIS A 289 12.89 -13.32 -4.90
C HIS A 289 11.84 -13.33 -3.79
N GLY A 290 11.91 -14.31 -2.92
CA GLY A 290 10.96 -14.45 -1.81
C GLY A 290 11.46 -15.37 -0.71
N GLU A 291 10.60 -15.66 0.26
CA GLU A 291 10.92 -16.55 1.38
C GLU A 291 11.38 -17.92 0.85
N ARG A 292 12.64 -18.24 1.11
CA ARG A 292 13.17 -19.60 0.95
C ARG A 292 13.21 -20.29 2.31
N LEU A 293 12.60 -21.46 2.42
CA LEU A 293 12.48 -22.26 3.66
C LEU A 293 13.83 -22.62 4.33
N LEU A 294 14.96 -22.44 3.66
CA LEU A 294 16.30 -22.88 4.11
C LEU A 294 17.35 -21.76 4.14
N ALA A 295 17.00 -20.49 3.92
CA ALA A 295 17.96 -19.39 3.97
C ALA A 295 17.94 -18.70 5.33
N LEU A 296 19.08 -18.67 6.01
CA LEU A 296 19.31 -17.99 7.31
C LEU A 296 19.24 -16.44 7.23
N GLY A 297 19.03 -15.86 6.05
CA GLY A 297 18.82 -14.43 5.82
C GLY A 297 17.59 -14.25 4.94
N ARG A 298 16.51 -13.74 5.50
CA ARG A 298 15.26 -13.43 4.77
C ARG A 298 15.43 -12.11 4.02
N GLU A 299 15.84 -12.18 2.77
CA GLU A 299 15.76 -11.03 1.86
C GLU A 299 14.38 -11.06 1.18
N VAL A 300 13.40 -10.42 1.79
CA VAL A 300 12.09 -10.18 1.18
C VAL A 300 11.86 -8.67 1.10
N PRO A 301 11.13 -8.20 0.09
CA PRO A 301 10.82 -6.77 0.03
C PRO A 301 9.99 -6.34 1.23
N VAL A 302 10.34 -5.18 1.79
CA VAL A 302 9.56 -4.48 2.80
C VAL A 302 9.13 -3.14 2.22
N LEU A 303 7.84 -2.87 2.30
CA LEU A 303 7.24 -1.61 1.85
C LEU A 303 7.00 -0.74 3.07
N THR A 304 7.70 0.39 3.16
CA THR A 304 7.43 1.39 4.20
C THR A 304 6.62 2.53 3.61
N VAL A 305 5.42 2.70 4.12
CA VAL A 305 4.47 3.77 3.73
C VAL A 305 4.62 4.91 4.72
N VAL A 306 4.84 6.13 4.19
CA VAL A 306 4.89 7.39 4.96
C VAL A 306 3.82 8.32 4.39
N LEU A 307 2.97 8.87 5.26
CA LEU A 307 1.88 9.76 4.89
C LEU A 307 2.02 11.07 5.66
N ASP A 308 2.04 12.19 4.94
CA ASP A 308 2.12 13.53 5.56
C ASP A 308 1.60 14.60 4.58
N THR A 309 1.64 15.85 5.04
CA THR A 309 1.34 17.00 4.20
C THR A 309 2.40 17.20 3.11
N PRO A 310 2.08 17.81 1.97
CA PRO A 310 3.05 18.12 0.92
C PRO A 310 4.24 18.95 1.42
N ALA A 311 4.01 19.86 2.36
CA ALA A 311 5.06 20.70 2.95
C ALA A 311 6.14 19.87 3.69
N ASN A 312 5.72 18.82 4.40
CA ASN A 312 6.65 17.96 5.14
C ASN A 312 7.31 16.90 4.26
N MET A 313 6.70 16.56 3.13
CA MET A 313 7.11 15.40 2.33
C MET A 313 8.54 15.49 1.80
N ARG A 314 9.02 16.70 1.45
CA ARG A 314 10.43 16.90 1.04
C ARG A 314 11.43 16.59 2.16
N ARG A 315 11.10 16.96 3.39
CA ARG A 315 11.94 16.64 4.56
C ARG A 315 12.01 15.13 4.78
N TRP A 316 10.89 14.43 4.63
CA TRP A 316 10.86 12.98 4.75
C TRP A 316 11.58 12.29 3.61
N PHE A 317 11.46 12.82 2.40
CA PHE A 317 12.20 12.31 1.25
C PHE A 317 13.70 12.44 1.40
N ALA A 318 14.21 13.53 1.96
CA ALA A 318 15.64 13.68 2.25
C ALA A 318 16.16 12.58 3.20
N ILE A 319 15.38 12.21 4.23
CA ILE A 319 15.72 11.10 5.13
C ILE A 319 15.71 9.76 4.38
N VAL A 320 14.72 9.54 3.52
CA VAL A 320 14.65 8.34 2.68
C VAL A 320 15.84 8.26 1.75
N ASP A 321 16.23 9.37 1.12
CA ASP A 321 17.38 9.44 0.19
C ASP A 321 18.69 9.11 0.90
N GLU A 322 18.91 9.66 2.10
CA GLU A 322 20.07 9.35 2.97
C GLU A 322 20.15 7.85 3.31
N LEU A 323 19.02 7.21 3.60
CA LEU A 323 18.97 5.82 4.04
C LEU A 323 18.91 4.79 2.90
N THR A 324 18.72 5.23 1.65
CA THR A 324 18.65 4.38 0.46
C THR A 324 19.71 4.75 -0.59
N PRO A 325 21.01 4.90 -0.25
CA PRO A 325 22.02 5.44 -1.17
C PRO A 325 22.34 4.50 -2.35
N HIS A 326 22.11 3.20 -2.19
CA HIS A 326 22.52 2.18 -3.17
C HIS A 326 21.42 1.20 -3.54
N THR A 327 20.23 1.31 -2.97
CA THR A 327 19.17 0.30 -3.13
C THR A 327 17.78 0.92 -2.99
N GLY A 328 16.77 0.13 -3.29
CA GLY A 328 15.37 0.47 -3.06
C GLY A 328 14.69 1.15 -4.24
N LEU A 329 13.39 1.10 -4.19
CA LEU A 329 12.47 1.83 -5.06
C LEU A 329 11.65 2.78 -4.18
N VAL A 330 11.67 4.08 -4.53
CA VAL A 330 10.89 5.10 -3.82
C VAL A 330 9.88 5.70 -4.76
N THR A 331 8.61 5.66 -4.37
CA THR A 331 7.52 6.27 -5.13
C THR A 331 6.81 7.34 -4.31
N SER A 332 6.29 8.35 -4.99
CA SER A 332 5.43 9.39 -4.43
C SER A 332 4.06 9.36 -5.08
N GLU A 333 3.01 9.49 -4.28
CA GLU A 333 1.62 9.48 -4.71
C GLU A 333 0.87 10.63 -4.02
N ILE A 334 -0.06 11.27 -4.73
CA ILE A 334 -0.95 12.29 -4.15
C ILE A 334 -2.16 11.58 -3.55
N VAL A 335 -2.47 11.92 -2.31
CA VAL A 335 -3.64 11.41 -1.59
C VAL A 335 -4.68 12.51 -1.48
N PRO A 336 -5.83 12.42 -2.17
CA PRO A 336 -6.82 13.50 -2.24
C PRO A 336 -7.67 13.64 -0.99
N ALA A 337 -7.68 12.67 -0.09
CA ALA A 337 -8.39 12.76 1.17
C ALA A 337 -7.73 11.93 2.26
N LEU A 338 -7.50 12.51 3.41
CA LEU A 338 -6.95 11.87 4.58
C LEU A 338 -7.61 12.43 5.84
N ARG A 339 -7.89 11.56 6.81
CA ARG A 339 -8.21 11.92 8.18
C ARG A 339 -7.21 11.24 9.11
N ALA A 340 -6.53 12.04 9.90
CA ALA A 340 -5.70 11.55 10.98
C ALA A 340 -6.30 12.03 12.31
N GLY A 341 -6.49 11.14 13.26
CA GLY A 341 -7.11 11.44 14.55
C GLY A 341 -6.35 10.81 15.72
N ALA A 342 -6.30 11.55 16.83
CA ALA A 342 -5.96 11.06 18.14
C ALA A 342 -6.96 11.68 19.14
N PRO A 343 -7.13 11.16 20.37
CA PRO A 343 -8.04 11.75 21.35
C PRO A 343 -7.82 13.26 21.48
N GLY A 344 -8.85 14.05 21.14
CA GLY A 344 -8.80 15.50 21.16
C GLY A 344 -8.11 16.19 19.98
N ILE A 345 -7.59 15.44 19.01
CA ILE A 345 -6.89 15.99 17.83
C ILE A 345 -7.45 15.30 16.57
N ALA A 346 -7.90 16.10 15.61
CA ALA A 346 -8.29 15.62 14.29
C ALA A 346 -7.70 16.52 13.20
N HIS A 347 -7.04 15.91 12.23
CA HIS A 347 -6.50 16.59 11.06
C HIS A 347 -7.12 16.05 9.79
N GLY A 348 -7.38 16.93 8.83
CA GLY A 348 -7.94 16.60 7.54
C GLY A 348 -9.41 16.20 7.59
N GLY A 349 -9.90 15.75 6.47
CA GLY A 349 -11.27 15.26 6.27
C GLY A 349 -11.31 14.28 5.12
N LEU A 350 -12.36 13.45 5.07
CA LEU A 350 -12.49 12.40 4.05
C LEU A 350 -13.31 12.89 2.83
N ARG A 351 -13.27 14.17 2.53
CA ARG A 351 -13.77 14.75 1.28
C ARG A 351 -12.63 14.79 0.28
N LEU A 352 -12.90 14.27 -0.91
CA LEU A 352 -11.91 14.18 -1.97
C LEU A 352 -11.60 15.55 -2.57
N ALA A 353 -10.38 16.01 -2.46
CA ALA A 353 -9.88 17.15 -3.21
C ALA A 353 -10.01 16.91 -4.72
N ALA A 354 -10.08 17.97 -5.52
CA ALA A 354 -10.24 17.86 -6.97
C ALA A 354 -9.12 17.03 -7.62
N PRO A 355 -9.38 16.34 -8.77
CA PRO A 355 -8.32 15.71 -9.54
C PRO A 355 -7.34 16.76 -10.10
N GLY A 356 -6.04 16.47 -10.03
CA GLY A 356 -5.01 17.36 -10.54
C GLY A 356 -4.66 18.46 -9.55
N ALA A 357 -3.70 18.21 -8.68
CA ALA A 357 -3.11 19.25 -7.84
C ALA A 357 -2.45 20.31 -8.73
N PRO A 358 -2.73 21.62 -8.55
CA PRO A 358 -1.95 22.66 -9.20
C PRO A 358 -0.48 22.50 -8.81
N ARG A 359 0.43 22.61 -9.76
CA ARG A 359 1.85 22.73 -9.48
C ARG A 359 2.08 24.16 -8.99
N ASP A 360 2.73 24.32 -7.85
CA ASP A 360 3.32 25.61 -7.50
C ASP A 360 4.46 25.87 -8.48
N ASP A 361 4.36 26.90 -9.30
CA ASP A 361 5.39 27.39 -10.22
C ASP A 361 6.65 27.88 -9.47
#